data_ee1eb0543c397bb4be2778550c595523
#
_entry.id   ee1eb0543c397bb4be2778550c595523
#
_cell.length_a   1.000
_cell.length_b   1.000
_cell.length_c   1.000
_cell.angle_alpha   90.00
_cell.angle_beta   90.00
_cell.angle_gamma   90.00
#
_symmetry.space_group_name_H-M   'P 1'
#
loop_
_entity.id
_entity.type
_entity.pdbx_description
1 polymer ?
#
loop_
_entity_poly.entity_id
_entity_poly.type
_entity_poly.pdbx_seq_one_letter_code
_entity_poly.pdbx_strand_id
1 'polypeptide(L)'
;MAPSAERERLAGFFTATAVLGAAVLLAAGAELLWHITPVALGCGLIVAALLVTVEAAPLSALWARFPLPVIPAPGDPTPSAPPLPVLEDLPRRVRIGDAHQSGFIAAAVLLSVLGSVAIALRPETLSAAGWYVVGATAATSVLRARVWDSAACKAWLLAQPYLAAGVLLVLYTATGRYAGALGAVLVLLALVAVWIVVALNPGIAAPESYSLPVRRLVGFVATGLDASLIPVMAFVVGLFGWVLDR
;
A
#
# COMPACT_ATOMS: atom_id res chain seq x y z
N MET A 1 -16.77 6.49 27.55
CA MET A 1 -16.03 5.59 26.64
C MET A 1 -15.19 6.30 25.55
N ALA A 2 -15.06 7.63 25.56
CA ALA A 2 -14.42 8.38 24.47
C ALA A 2 -12.87 8.53 24.46
N PRO A 3 -12.15 8.61 25.58
CA PRO A 3 -10.75 9.08 25.51
C PRO A 3 -9.75 8.08 24.96
N SER A 4 -10.00 6.76 25.00
CA SER A 4 -9.08 5.75 24.48
C SER A 4 -9.20 5.59 22.95
N ALA A 5 -10.40 5.51 22.42
CA ALA A 5 -10.66 5.38 20.98
C ALA A 5 -10.21 6.62 20.18
N GLU A 6 -10.32 7.80 20.78
CA GLU A 6 -9.85 9.04 20.18
C GLU A 6 -8.32 9.08 20.11
N ARG A 7 -7.62 8.67 21.16
CA ARG A 7 -6.14 8.57 21.15
C ARG A 7 -5.63 7.57 20.13
N GLU A 8 -6.31 6.45 19.97
CA GLU A 8 -5.94 5.43 18.96
C GLU A 8 -6.09 5.98 17.53
N ARG A 9 -7.21 6.67 17.25
CA ARG A 9 -7.40 7.35 15.93
C ARG A 9 -6.36 8.42 15.68
N LEU A 10 -6.03 9.22 16.68
CA LEU A 10 -4.99 10.24 16.57
C LEU A 10 -3.62 9.61 16.33
N ALA A 11 -3.27 8.51 16.97
CA ALA A 11 -2.01 7.81 16.74
C ALA A 11 -1.86 7.35 15.28
N GLY A 12 -2.89 6.71 14.71
CA GLY A 12 -2.89 6.30 13.30
C GLY A 12 -2.79 7.50 12.35
N PHE A 13 -3.55 8.57 12.62
CA PHE A 13 -3.51 9.79 11.83
C PHE A 13 -2.14 10.47 11.84
N PHE A 14 -1.52 10.62 13.02
CA PHE A 14 -0.17 11.20 13.13
C PHE A 14 0.88 10.33 12.43
N THR A 15 0.77 9.02 12.52
CA THR A 15 1.67 8.10 11.81
C THR A 15 1.54 8.29 10.30
N ALA A 16 0.31 8.28 9.78
CA ALA A 16 0.06 8.48 8.36
C ALA A 16 0.59 9.83 7.87
N THR A 17 0.30 10.90 8.62
CA THR A 17 0.74 12.27 8.27
C THR A 17 2.25 12.40 8.31
N ALA A 18 2.93 11.82 9.30
CA ALA A 18 4.38 11.88 9.42
C ALA A 18 5.07 11.14 8.26
N VAL A 19 4.63 9.94 7.91
CA VAL A 19 5.20 9.14 6.81
C VAL A 19 4.93 9.81 5.47
N LEU A 20 3.69 10.23 5.22
CA LEU A 20 3.32 10.91 3.99
C LEU A 20 4.07 12.23 3.84
N GLY A 21 4.13 13.04 4.90
CA GLY A 21 4.84 14.31 4.91
C GLY A 21 6.34 14.14 4.64
N ALA A 22 6.99 13.18 5.30
CA ALA A 22 8.40 12.88 5.06
C ALA A 22 8.66 12.45 3.62
N ALA A 23 7.83 11.54 3.07
CA ALA A 23 7.99 11.08 1.69
C ALA A 23 7.75 12.20 0.66
N VAL A 24 6.75 13.06 0.87
CA VAL A 24 6.47 14.21 -0.01
C VAL A 24 7.59 15.24 0.07
N LEU A 25 8.11 15.54 1.26
CA LEU A 25 9.25 16.44 1.42
C LEU A 25 10.51 15.91 0.75
N LEU A 26 10.80 14.61 0.87
CA LEU A 26 11.92 13.98 0.16
C LEU A 26 11.74 14.04 -1.36
N ALA A 27 10.53 13.78 -1.85
CA ALA A 27 10.20 13.84 -3.27
C ALA A 27 10.34 15.28 -3.81
N ALA A 28 9.82 16.27 -3.09
CA ALA A 28 9.94 17.68 -3.46
C ALA A 28 11.40 18.16 -3.42
N GLY A 29 12.16 17.75 -2.41
CA GLY A 29 13.60 18.03 -2.31
C GLY A 29 14.39 17.41 -3.46
N ALA A 30 14.07 16.16 -3.82
CA ALA A 30 14.71 15.47 -4.94
C ALA A 30 14.39 16.17 -6.28
N GLU A 31 13.15 16.60 -6.50
CA GLU A 31 12.78 17.35 -7.69
C GLU A 31 13.53 18.69 -7.77
N LEU A 32 13.60 19.42 -6.65
CA LEU A 32 14.29 20.72 -6.59
C LEU A 32 15.80 20.60 -6.88
N LEU A 33 16.44 19.52 -6.41
CA LEU A 33 17.88 19.33 -6.55
C LEU A 33 18.28 18.71 -7.90
N TRP A 34 17.49 17.80 -8.44
CA TRP A 34 17.85 16.96 -9.60
C TRP A 34 16.90 17.09 -10.79
N HIS A 35 15.85 17.92 -10.72
CA HIS A 35 14.84 18.09 -11.78
C HIS A 35 14.31 16.77 -12.33
N ILE A 36 13.90 15.89 -11.42
CA ILE A 36 13.45 14.52 -11.73
C ILE A 36 12.14 14.58 -12.51
N THR A 37 12.00 13.71 -13.53
CA THR A 37 10.75 13.62 -14.29
C THR A 37 9.59 13.15 -13.42
N PRO A 38 8.33 13.61 -13.66
CA PRO A 38 7.16 13.17 -12.90
C PRO A 38 7.00 11.64 -12.86
N VAL A 39 7.38 10.96 -13.95
CA VAL A 39 7.32 9.49 -14.03
C VAL A 39 8.32 8.86 -13.07
N ALA A 40 9.56 9.34 -13.03
CA ALA A 40 10.57 8.82 -12.12
C ALA A 40 10.23 9.12 -10.65
N LEU A 41 9.70 10.30 -10.38
CA LEU A 41 9.19 10.68 -9.06
C LEU A 41 8.02 9.78 -8.63
N GLY A 42 7.09 9.49 -9.55
CA GLY A 42 5.98 8.57 -9.31
C GLY A 42 6.45 7.15 -9.01
N CYS A 43 7.44 6.64 -9.75
CA CYS A 43 8.07 5.34 -9.46
C CYS A 43 8.72 5.34 -8.07
N GLY A 44 9.44 6.40 -7.70
CA GLY A 44 10.02 6.55 -6.36
C GLY A 44 8.99 6.52 -5.24
N LEU A 45 7.85 7.20 -5.42
CA LEU A 45 6.75 7.19 -4.46
C LEU A 45 6.12 5.79 -4.32
N ILE A 46 5.97 5.04 -5.42
CA ILE A 46 5.48 3.65 -5.37
C ILE A 46 6.49 2.76 -4.65
N VAL A 47 7.79 2.89 -4.90
CA VAL A 47 8.82 2.15 -4.15
C VAL A 47 8.74 2.47 -2.67
N ALA A 48 8.62 3.75 -2.28
CA ALA A 48 8.43 4.15 -0.89
C ALA A 48 7.17 3.52 -0.28
N ALA A 49 6.05 3.50 -1.03
CA ALA A 49 4.81 2.86 -0.60
C ALA A 49 4.99 1.35 -0.36
N LEU A 50 5.72 0.66 -1.25
CA LEU A 50 6.05 -0.76 -1.10
C LEU A 50 6.86 -1.01 0.17
N LEU A 51 7.92 -0.22 0.40
CA LEU A 51 8.76 -0.32 1.59
C LEU A 51 7.95 -0.09 2.87
N VAL A 52 7.15 0.99 2.92
CA VAL A 52 6.27 1.28 4.06
C VAL A 52 5.30 0.13 4.31
N THR A 53 4.74 -0.48 3.26
CA THR A 53 3.82 -1.61 3.40
C THR A 53 4.50 -2.85 3.98
N VAL A 54 5.72 -3.16 3.55
CA VAL A 54 6.50 -4.31 4.05
C VAL A 54 6.90 -4.08 5.50
N GLU A 55 7.35 -2.87 5.83
CA GLU A 55 7.82 -2.49 7.16
C GLU A 55 6.69 -2.11 8.13
N ALA A 56 5.43 -2.03 7.68
CA ALA A 56 4.31 -1.60 8.52
C ALA A 56 4.14 -2.47 9.77
N ALA A 57 4.25 -3.80 9.63
CA ALA A 57 4.08 -4.72 10.75
C ALA A 57 5.25 -4.62 11.78
N PRO A 58 6.54 -4.72 11.40
CA PRO A 58 7.62 -4.59 12.35
C PRO A 58 7.70 -3.19 12.98
N LEU A 59 7.47 -2.12 12.21
CA LEU A 59 7.47 -0.76 12.76
C LEU A 59 6.32 -0.52 13.74
N SER A 60 5.12 -1.03 13.45
CA SER A 60 3.99 -0.90 14.38
C SER A 60 4.23 -1.66 15.69
N ALA A 61 4.84 -2.84 15.63
CA ALA A 61 5.24 -3.61 16.80
C ALA A 61 6.31 -2.88 17.64
N LEU A 62 7.29 -2.27 16.98
CA LEU A 62 8.33 -1.48 17.65
C LEU A 62 7.74 -0.26 18.36
N TRP A 63 6.85 0.48 17.70
CA TRP A 63 6.22 1.69 18.26
C TRP A 63 5.22 1.38 19.38
N ALA A 64 4.54 0.23 19.28
CA ALA A 64 3.69 -0.28 20.37
C ALA A 64 4.50 -0.88 21.55
N ARG A 65 5.83 -0.96 21.42
CA ARG A 65 6.73 -1.55 22.41
C ARG A 65 6.29 -2.96 22.81
N PHE A 66 6.01 -3.80 21.82
CA PHE A 66 5.72 -5.20 22.08
C PHE A 66 6.94 -5.86 22.74
N PRO A 67 6.72 -6.68 23.80
CA PRO A 67 7.80 -7.47 24.38
C PRO A 67 8.27 -8.45 23.33
N LEU A 68 9.58 -8.40 23.01
CA LEU A 68 10.18 -9.38 22.10
C LEU A 68 10.09 -10.76 22.74
N PRO A 69 9.66 -11.79 22.00
CA PRO A 69 9.68 -13.15 22.50
C PRO A 69 11.13 -13.56 22.80
N VAL A 70 11.39 -13.94 24.04
CA VAL A 70 12.68 -14.52 24.41
C VAL A 70 12.70 -15.95 23.87
N ILE A 71 13.47 -16.18 22.82
CA ILE A 71 13.70 -17.54 22.30
C ILE A 71 14.80 -18.15 23.15
N PRO A 72 14.49 -19.16 24.00
CA PRO A 72 15.50 -19.81 24.83
C PRO A 72 16.52 -20.52 23.93
N ALA A 73 17.80 -20.38 24.26
CA ALA A 73 18.84 -21.16 23.62
C ALA A 73 18.71 -22.65 24.04
N PRO A 74 19.19 -23.61 23.22
CA PRO A 74 19.17 -25.01 23.57
C PRO A 74 19.88 -25.23 24.92
N GLY A 75 19.15 -25.68 25.96
CA GLY A 75 19.63 -25.88 27.30
C GLY A 75 19.27 -24.79 28.31
N ASP A 76 18.69 -23.68 27.88
CA ASP A 76 18.15 -22.68 28.79
C ASP A 76 16.84 -23.15 29.44
N PRO A 77 16.59 -22.79 30.71
CA PRO A 77 15.31 -23.06 31.34
C PRO A 77 14.19 -22.37 30.56
N THR A 78 13.05 -23.05 30.42
CA THR A 78 11.87 -22.49 29.81
C THR A 78 11.58 -21.10 30.36
N PRO A 79 11.37 -20.06 29.51
CA PRO A 79 11.12 -18.72 29.97
C PRO A 79 9.95 -18.74 30.96
N SER A 80 10.14 -18.13 32.12
CA SER A 80 9.02 -17.92 33.04
C SER A 80 7.93 -17.11 32.36
N ALA A 81 6.67 -17.39 32.68
CA ALA A 81 5.54 -16.62 32.19
C ALA A 81 5.79 -15.11 32.37
N PRO A 82 5.43 -14.28 31.38
CA PRO A 82 5.59 -12.84 31.50
C PRO A 82 4.92 -12.34 32.79
N PRO A 83 5.49 -11.32 33.45
CA PRO A 83 4.89 -10.75 34.65
C PRO A 83 3.44 -10.31 34.39
N LEU A 84 2.54 -10.52 35.34
CA LEU A 84 1.12 -10.16 35.24
C LEU A 84 0.87 -8.73 34.71
N PRO A 85 1.62 -7.68 35.15
CA PRO A 85 1.43 -6.33 34.61
C PRO A 85 1.69 -6.21 33.10
N VAL A 86 2.57 -7.05 32.53
CA VAL A 86 2.84 -7.08 31.10
C VAL A 86 1.67 -7.68 30.34
N LEU A 87 1.03 -8.71 30.90
CA LEU A 87 -0.14 -9.36 30.32
C LEU A 87 -1.38 -8.44 30.38
N GLU A 88 -1.54 -7.69 31.47
CA GLU A 88 -2.63 -6.71 31.65
C GLU A 88 -2.54 -5.53 30.66
N ASP A 89 -1.33 -5.08 30.32
CA ASP A 89 -1.11 -3.97 29.37
C ASP A 89 -1.14 -4.44 27.88
N LEU A 90 -1.07 -5.74 27.63
CA LEU A 90 -1.02 -6.31 26.29
C LEU A 90 -2.18 -5.90 25.37
N PRO A 91 -3.46 -5.93 25.82
CA PRO A 91 -4.58 -5.51 24.98
C PRO A 91 -4.51 -4.03 24.54
N ARG A 92 -3.95 -3.18 25.40
CA ARG A 92 -3.74 -1.77 25.07
C ARG A 92 -2.65 -1.62 24.02
N ARG A 93 -1.52 -2.35 24.15
CA ARG A 93 -0.43 -2.33 23.17
C ARG A 93 -0.87 -2.85 21.82
N VAL A 94 -1.69 -3.90 21.77
CA VAL A 94 -2.27 -4.42 20.53
C VAL A 94 -3.08 -3.34 19.82
N ARG A 95 -4.00 -2.66 20.51
CA ARG A 95 -4.79 -1.58 19.91
C ARG A 95 -3.94 -0.40 19.41
N ILE A 96 -2.89 -0.04 20.14
CA ILE A 96 -1.95 1.01 19.71
C ILE A 96 -1.17 0.53 18.47
N GLY A 97 -0.71 -0.72 18.46
CA GLY A 97 -0.07 -1.35 17.30
C GLY A 97 -0.95 -1.32 16.06
N ASP A 98 -2.21 -1.74 16.19
CA ASP A 98 -3.19 -1.72 15.10
C ASP A 98 -3.45 -0.30 14.58
N ALA A 99 -3.48 0.70 15.46
CA ALA A 99 -3.63 2.09 15.07
C ALA A 99 -2.42 2.59 14.27
N HIS A 100 -1.19 2.32 14.70
CA HIS A 100 0.01 2.66 13.95
C HIS A 100 0.07 1.91 12.62
N GLN A 101 -0.24 0.62 12.61
CA GLN A 101 -0.26 -0.21 11.42
C GLN A 101 -1.24 0.33 10.36
N SER A 102 -2.46 0.68 10.77
CA SER A 102 -3.44 1.30 9.88
C SER A 102 -2.96 2.65 9.35
N GLY A 103 -2.22 3.43 10.15
CA GLY A 103 -1.59 4.68 9.75
C GLY A 103 -0.50 4.47 8.69
N PHE A 104 0.38 3.47 8.86
CA PHE A 104 1.39 3.12 7.86
C PHE A 104 0.76 2.67 6.54
N ILE A 105 -0.27 1.82 6.60
CA ILE A 105 -0.98 1.36 5.40
C ILE A 105 -1.71 2.51 4.70
N ALA A 106 -2.36 3.40 5.45
CA ALA A 106 -2.98 4.60 4.89
C ALA A 106 -1.95 5.48 4.14
N ALA A 107 -0.78 5.72 4.75
CA ALA A 107 0.31 6.46 4.11
C ALA A 107 0.80 5.76 2.83
N ALA A 108 1.04 4.45 2.88
CA ALA A 108 1.48 3.67 1.73
C ALA A 108 0.46 3.73 0.58
N VAL A 109 -0.84 3.63 0.88
CA VAL A 109 -1.91 3.78 -0.11
C VAL A 109 -1.90 5.17 -0.73
N LEU A 110 -1.81 6.23 0.06
CA LEU A 110 -1.76 7.60 -0.44
C LEU A 110 -0.50 7.85 -1.28
N LEU A 111 0.65 7.34 -0.88
CA LEU A 111 1.89 7.41 -1.66
C LEU A 111 1.74 6.67 -3.00
N SER A 112 1.14 5.48 -3.01
CA SER A 112 0.91 4.73 -4.25
C SER A 112 -0.11 5.42 -5.17
N VAL A 113 -1.12 6.08 -4.62
CA VAL A 113 -2.06 6.93 -5.38
C VAL A 113 -1.32 8.11 -6.00
N LEU A 114 -0.55 8.86 -5.21
CA LEU A 114 0.25 9.99 -5.70
C LEU A 114 1.25 9.55 -6.77
N GLY A 115 1.93 8.42 -6.56
CA GLY A 115 2.85 7.84 -7.52
C GLY A 115 2.16 7.44 -8.82
N SER A 116 1.01 6.78 -8.75
CA SER A 116 0.21 6.40 -9.91
C SER A 116 -0.27 7.63 -10.70
N VAL A 117 -0.72 8.67 -9.99
CA VAL A 117 -1.13 9.95 -10.59
C VAL A 117 0.04 10.65 -11.27
N ALA A 118 1.22 10.69 -10.63
CA ALA A 118 2.42 11.30 -11.20
C ALA A 118 2.88 10.58 -12.48
N ILE A 119 2.82 9.24 -12.52
CA ILE A 119 3.11 8.44 -13.71
C ILE A 119 2.09 8.71 -14.81
N ALA A 120 0.80 8.68 -14.49
CA ALA A 120 -0.28 8.85 -15.45
C ALA A 120 -0.67 10.31 -15.73
N LEU A 121 0.16 11.27 -15.33
CA LEU A 121 -0.11 12.71 -15.49
C LEU A 121 -0.40 13.11 -16.94
N ARG A 122 0.27 12.45 -17.89
CA ARG A 122 0.11 12.67 -19.35
C ARG A 122 -0.23 11.34 -20.03
N PRO A 123 -1.52 10.97 -20.10
CA PRO A 123 -1.92 9.66 -20.63
C PRO A 123 -1.54 9.44 -22.10
N GLU A 124 -1.44 10.54 -22.90
CA GLU A 124 -1.15 10.48 -24.33
C GLU A 124 0.29 10.04 -24.62
N THR A 125 1.21 10.32 -23.71
CA THR A 125 2.66 10.01 -23.88
C THR A 125 3.10 8.84 -23.02
N LEU A 126 2.19 8.28 -22.21
CA LEU A 126 2.54 7.19 -21.29
C LEU A 126 2.73 5.87 -22.05
N SER A 127 3.87 5.24 -21.85
CA SER A 127 4.18 3.93 -22.43
C SER A 127 3.28 2.82 -21.84
N ALA A 128 3.18 1.68 -22.56
CA ALA A 128 2.50 0.50 -22.05
C ALA A 128 3.08 0.02 -20.71
N ALA A 129 4.39 0.13 -20.51
CA ALA A 129 5.07 -0.20 -19.26
C ALA A 129 4.63 0.73 -18.11
N GLY A 130 4.44 2.03 -18.37
CA GLY A 130 3.90 2.97 -17.38
C GLY A 130 2.48 2.62 -16.97
N TRP A 131 1.60 2.29 -17.92
CA TRP A 131 0.24 1.81 -17.62
C TRP A 131 0.25 0.49 -16.86
N TYR A 132 1.19 -0.41 -17.19
CA TYR A 132 1.39 -1.64 -16.42
C TYR A 132 1.73 -1.33 -14.96
N VAL A 133 2.66 -0.41 -14.67
CA VAL A 133 3.01 -0.03 -13.29
C VAL A 133 1.77 0.45 -12.54
N VAL A 134 0.96 1.34 -13.12
CA VAL A 134 -0.27 1.85 -12.49
C VAL A 134 -1.27 0.72 -12.22
N GLY A 135 -1.53 -0.13 -13.23
CA GLY A 135 -2.47 -1.25 -13.10
C GLY A 135 -1.99 -2.33 -12.13
N ALA A 136 -0.70 -2.69 -12.18
CA ALA A 136 -0.11 -3.66 -11.27
C ALA A 136 -0.12 -3.15 -9.82
N THR A 137 0.19 -1.87 -9.58
CA THR A 137 0.10 -1.25 -8.24
C THR A 137 -1.32 -1.34 -7.68
N ALA A 138 -2.34 -1.09 -8.50
CA ALA A 138 -3.73 -1.23 -8.10
C ALA A 138 -4.10 -2.70 -7.80
N ALA A 139 -3.70 -3.62 -8.66
CA ALA A 139 -3.97 -5.06 -8.49
C ALA A 139 -3.28 -5.63 -7.24
N THR A 140 -2.01 -5.30 -7.02
CA THR A 140 -1.26 -5.77 -5.84
C THR A 140 -1.83 -5.23 -4.54
N SER A 141 -2.32 -3.98 -4.53
CA SER A 141 -3.00 -3.40 -3.37
C SER A 141 -4.23 -4.22 -2.98
N VAL A 142 -5.09 -4.56 -3.95
CA VAL A 142 -6.28 -5.41 -3.74
C VAL A 142 -5.89 -6.82 -3.27
N LEU A 143 -4.87 -7.42 -3.88
CA LEU A 143 -4.41 -8.76 -3.51
C LEU A 143 -3.80 -8.80 -2.10
N ARG A 144 -3.07 -7.77 -1.71
CA ARG A 144 -2.51 -7.61 -0.36
C ARG A 144 -3.57 -7.45 0.72
N ALA A 145 -4.74 -6.90 0.41
CA ALA A 145 -5.83 -6.78 1.37
C ALA A 145 -6.21 -8.12 2.02
N ARG A 146 -5.90 -9.25 1.38
CA ARG A 146 -6.15 -10.61 1.91
C ARG A 146 -5.21 -11.01 3.05
N VAL A 147 -4.03 -10.42 3.12
CA VAL A 147 -2.98 -10.77 4.10
C VAL A 147 -3.23 -10.08 5.44
N TRP A 148 -3.95 -8.98 5.44
CA TRP A 148 -4.20 -8.17 6.63
C TRP A 148 -5.48 -8.59 7.34
N ASP A 149 -5.44 -8.72 8.66
CA ASP A 149 -6.64 -9.05 9.46
C ASP A 149 -7.44 -7.80 9.83
N SER A 150 -6.78 -6.66 10.01
CA SER A 150 -7.41 -5.39 10.36
C SER A 150 -8.35 -4.89 9.26
N ALA A 151 -9.62 -4.65 9.62
CA ALA A 151 -10.62 -4.10 8.69
C ALA A 151 -10.21 -2.72 8.14
N ALA A 152 -9.54 -1.89 8.94
CA ALA A 152 -9.04 -0.59 8.52
C ALA A 152 -7.94 -0.72 7.44
N CYS A 153 -6.98 -1.64 7.62
CA CYS A 153 -5.95 -1.89 6.62
C CYS A 153 -6.56 -2.43 5.32
N LYS A 154 -7.50 -3.38 5.41
CA LYS A 154 -8.24 -3.89 4.24
C LYS A 154 -8.96 -2.78 3.50
N ALA A 155 -9.68 -1.92 4.22
CA ALA A 155 -10.43 -0.81 3.63
C ALA A 155 -9.51 0.15 2.87
N TRP A 156 -8.35 0.53 3.43
CA TRP A 156 -7.38 1.38 2.76
C TRP A 156 -6.83 0.74 1.49
N LEU A 157 -6.40 -0.53 1.57
CA LEU A 157 -5.86 -1.24 0.42
C LEU A 157 -6.88 -1.43 -0.71
N LEU A 158 -8.13 -1.73 -0.36
CA LEU A 158 -9.22 -1.85 -1.34
C LEU A 158 -9.65 -0.49 -1.91
N ALA A 159 -9.49 0.60 -1.15
CA ALA A 159 -9.79 1.95 -1.63
C ALA A 159 -8.77 2.48 -2.64
N GLN A 160 -7.53 1.97 -2.66
CA GLN A 160 -6.44 2.47 -3.49
C GLN A 160 -6.81 2.62 -4.97
N PRO A 161 -7.33 1.60 -5.68
CA PRO A 161 -7.66 1.73 -7.10
C PRO A 161 -8.77 2.76 -7.37
N TYR A 162 -9.74 2.87 -6.47
CA TYR A 162 -10.82 3.87 -6.57
C TYR A 162 -10.28 5.29 -6.37
N LEU A 163 -9.38 5.49 -5.39
CA LEU A 163 -8.74 6.78 -5.13
C LEU A 163 -7.88 7.20 -6.33
N ALA A 164 -7.06 6.28 -6.85
CA ALA A 164 -6.20 6.57 -8.00
C ALA A 164 -7.03 6.93 -9.24
N ALA A 165 -8.04 6.13 -9.58
CA ALA A 165 -8.90 6.39 -10.73
C ALA A 165 -9.74 7.66 -10.54
N GLY A 166 -10.24 7.93 -9.32
CA GLY A 166 -11.01 9.13 -9.00
C GLY A 166 -10.18 10.41 -9.11
N VAL A 167 -8.95 10.41 -8.57
CA VAL A 167 -8.04 11.55 -8.71
C VAL A 167 -7.65 11.78 -10.17
N LEU A 168 -7.35 10.72 -10.92
CA LEU A 168 -7.06 10.82 -12.36
C LEU A 168 -8.26 11.36 -13.14
N LEU A 169 -9.48 10.93 -12.82
CA LEU A 169 -10.70 11.46 -13.45
C LEU A 169 -10.83 12.97 -13.23
N VAL A 170 -10.69 13.44 -11.99
CA VAL A 170 -10.73 14.87 -11.66
C VAL A 170 -9.63 15.63 -12.38
N LEU A 171 -8.40 15.11 -12.38
CA LEU A 171 -7.27 15.73 -13.03
C LEU A 171 -7.47 15.85 -14.56
N TYR A 172 -7.90 14.77 -15.21
CA TYR A 172 -8.11 14.75 -16.67
C TYR A 172 -9.26 15.64 -17.10
N THR A 173 -10.35 15.69 -16.34
CA THR A 173 -11.45 16.63 -16.61
C THR A 173 -11.01 18.08 -16.44
N ALA A 174 -10.30 18.39 -15.36
CA ALA A 174 -9.79 19.73 -15.09
C ALA A 174 -8.78 20.22 -16.14
N THR A 175 -8.02 19.29 -16.75
CA THR A 175 -7.02 19.59 -17.79
C THR A 175 -7.54 19.44 -19.22
N GLY A 176 -8.84 19.17 -19.42
CA GLY A 176 -9.47 19.03 -20.74
C GLY A 176 -9.10 17.76 -21.50
N ARG A 177 -8.55 16.74 -20.82
CA ARG A 177 -8.12 15.45 -21.41
C ARG A 177 -9.26 14.45 -21.41
N TYR A 178 -10.26 14.69 -22.21
CA TYR A 178 -11.53 13.93 -22.18
C TYR A 178 -11.37 12.45 -22.49
N ALA A 179 -10.42 12.07 -23.36
CA ALA A 179 -10.15 10.65 -23.65
C ALA A 179 -9.61 9.92 -22.42
N GLY A 180 -8.67 10.54 -21.67
CA GLY A 180 -8.18 10.02 -20.41
C GLY A 180 -9.27 9.96 -19.34
N ALA A 181 -10.11 11.01 -19.25
CA ALA A 181 -11.24 11.05 -18.33
C ALA A 181 -12.25 9.92 -18.62
N LEU A 182 -12.57 9.66 -19.89
CA LEU A 182 -13.42 8.53 -20.27
C LEU A 182 -12.81 7.19 -19.82
N GLY A 183 -11.50 7.00 -20.03
CA GLY A 183 -10.79 5.83 -19.56
C GLY A 183 -10.89 5.65 -18.04
N ALA A 184 -10.70 6.73 -17.26
CA ALA A 184 -10.84 6.69 -15.81
C ALA A 184 -12.28 6.36 -15.37
N VAL A 185 -13.30 6.88 -16.03
CA VAL A 185 -14.71 6.51 -15.79
C VAL A 185 -14.94 5.03 -16.05
N LEU A 186 -14.45 4.50 -17.17
CA LEU A 186 -14.61 3.07 -17.49
C LEU A 186 -13.94 2.17 -16.45
N VAL A 187 -12.75 2.56 -15.96
CA VAL A 187 -12.07 1.85 -14.86
C VAL A 187 -12.91 1.89 -13.58
N LEU A 188 -13.45 3.06 -13.21
CA LEU A 188 -14.30 3.18 -12.02
C LEU A 188 -15.56 2.32 -12.14
N LEU A 189 -16.21 2.34 -13.30
CA LEU A 189 -17.40 1.49 -13.57
C LEU A 189 -17.04 0.00 -13.45
N ALA A 190 -15.91 -0.42 -14.01
CA ALA A 190 -15.44 -1.80 -13.89
C ALA A 190 -15.16 -2.19 -12.42
N LEU A 191 -14.51 -1.31 -11.64
CA LEU A 191 -14.27 -1.54 -10.22
C LEU A 191 -15.58 -1.66 -9.42
N VAL A 192 -16.56 -0.80 -9.69
CA VAL A 192 -17.90 -0.86 -9.08
C VAL A 192 -18.61 -2.16 -9.46
N ALA A 193 -18.54 -2.56 -10.73
CA ALA A 193 -19.14 -3.80 -11.21
C ALA A 193 -18.52 -5.02 -10.49
N VAL A 194 -17.19 -5.07 -10.35
CA VAL A 194 -16.49 -6.11 -9.58
C VAL A 194 -16.96 -6.12 -8.13
N TRP A 195 -17.08 -4.93 -7.51
CA TRP A 195 -17.56 -4.84 -6.13
C TRP A 195 -19.00 -5.35 -5.97
N ILE A 196 -19.90 -5.04 -6.91
CA ILE A 196 -21.28 -5.54 -6.92
C ILE A 196 -21.29 -7.07 -7.05
N VAL A 197 -20.48 -7.64 -7.97
CA VAL A 197 -20.38 -9.09 -8.16
C VAL A 197 -19.90 -9.77 -6.87
N VAL A 198 -18.90 -9.22 -6.19
CA VAL A 198 -18.38 -9.74 -4.92
C VAL A 198 -19.43 -9.60 -3.81
N ALA A 199 -20.16 -8.48 -3.76
CA ALA A 199 -21.22 -8.25 -2.76
C ALA A 199 -22.38 -9.23 -2.92
N LEU A 200 -22.75 -9.55 -4.17
CA LEU A 200 -23.78 -10.53 -4.47
C LEU A 200 -23.32 -11.97 -4.26
N ASN A 201 -22.01 -12.23 -4.31
CA ASN A 201 -21.41 -13.54 -4.17
C ASN A 201 -20.29 -13.51 -3.12
N PRO A 202 -20.61 -13.43 -1.83
CA PRO A 202 -19.60 -13.29 -0.76
C PRO A 202 -18.60 -14.46 -0.71
N GLY A 203 -18.97 -15.63 -1.25
CA GLY A 203 -18.05 -16.76 -1.40
C GLY A 203 -16.82 -16.45 -2.26
N ILE A 204 -16.90 -15.48 -3.19
CA ILE A 204 -15.75 -15.03 -3.99
C ILE A 204 -14.71 -14.32 -3.12
N ALA A 205 -15.13 -13.64 -2.07
CA ALA A 205 -14.24 -12.93 -1.16
C ALA A 205 -13.70 -13.82 -0.02
N ALA A 206 -14.32 -14.97 0.22
CA ALA A 206 -13.97 -15.87 1.32
C ALA A 206 -12.81 -16.80 0.90
N PRO A 207 -11.60 -16.68 1.48
CA PRO A 207 -10.46 -17.52 1.11
C PRO A 207 -10.71 -19.02 1.37
N GLU A 208 -11.60 -19.33 2.31
CA GLU A 208 -11.95 -20.71 2.67
C GLU A 208 -12.75 -21.42 1.58
N SER A 209 -13.45 -20.66 0.72
CA SER A 209 -14.27 -21.22 -0.36
C SER A 209 -13.44 -21.73 -1.55
N TYR A 210 -12.14 -21.36 -1.62
CA TYR A 210 -11.28 -21.75 -2.73
C TYR A 210 -10.56 -23.06 -2.48
N SER A 211 -10.45 -23.88 -3.54
CA SER A 211 -9.59 -25.06 -3.52
C SER A 211 -8.11 -24.66 -3.30
N LEU A 212 -7.33 -25.57 -2.68
CA LEU A 212 -5.91 -25.33 -2.40
C LEU A 212 -5.09 -24.89 -3.64
N PRO A 213 -5.29 -25.47 -4.85
CA PRO A 213 -4.60 -25.02 -6.06
C PRO A 213 -4.90 -23.55 -6.40
N VAL A 214 -6.16 -23.12 -6.29
CA VAL A 214 -6.57 -21.73 -6.58
C VAL A 214 -5.95 -20.76 -5.58
N ARG A 215 -5.92 -21.10 -4.29
CA ARG A 215 -5.25 -20.27 -3.26
C ARG A 215 -3.76 -20.09 -3.56
N ARG A 216 -3.08 -21.18 -3.97
CA ARG A 216 -1.65 -21.11 -4.37
C ARG A 216 -1.47 -20.25 -5.62
N LEU A 217 -2.31 -20.44 -6.65
CA LEU A 217 -2.25 -19.64 -7.87
C LEU A 217 -2.38 -18.14 -7.58
N VAL A 218 -3.37 -17.77 -6.77
CA VAL A 218 -3.55 -16.36 -6.38
C VAL A 218 -2.34 -15.83 -5.61
N GLY A 219 -1.74 -16.64 -4.74
CA GLY A 219 -0.49 -16.28 -4.06
C GLY A 219 0.66 -16.06 -5.04
N PHE A 220 0.86 -16.94 -6.02
CA PHE A 220 1.87 -16.79 -7.07
C PHE A 220 1.64 -15.56 -7.93
N VAL A 221 0.39 -15.28 -8.32
CA VAL A 221 0.04 -14.07 -9.09
C VAL A 221 0.36 -12.81 -8.27
N ALA A 222 -0.02 -12.77 -7.00
CA ALA A 222 0.27 -11.64 -6.13
C ALA A 222 1.78 -11.40 -6.00
N THR A 223 2.55 -12.44 -5.69
CA THR A 223 4.02 -12.34 -5.58
C THR A 223 4.68 -11.98 -6.91
N GLY A 224 4.20 -12.54 -8.01
CA GLY A 224 4.72 -12.25 -9.35
C GLY A 224 4.48 -10.79 -9.76
N LEU A 225 3.30 -10.25 -9.48
CA LEU A 225 2.99 -8.84 -9.73
C LEU A 225 3.87 -7.93 -8.87
N ASP A 226 4.00 -8.21 -7.58
CA ASP A 226 4.86 -7.44 -6.67
C ASP A 226 6.32 -7.46 -7.12
N ALA A 227 6.84 -8.64 -7.46
CA ALA A 227 8.21 -8.80 -7.92
C ALA A 227 8.49 -8.11 -9.27
N SER A 228 7.48 -8.03 -10.15
CA SER A 228 7.60 -7.38 -11.46
C SER A 228 7.61 -5.86 -11.39
N LEU A 229 7.05 -5.26 -10.33
CA LEU A 229 6.95 -3.80 -10.21
C LEU A 229 8.33 -3.13 -10.23
N ILE A 230 9.29 -3.62 -9.45
CA ILE A 230 10.62 -3.01 -9.34
C ILE A 230 11.37 -3.02 -10.68
N PRO A 231 11.54 -4.16 -11.40
CA PRO A 231 12.23 -4.16 -12.67
C PRO A 231 11.51 -3.37 -13.76
N VAL A 232 10.16 -3.38 -13.79
CA VAL A 232 9.40 -2.57 -14.76
C VAL A 232 9.52 -1.08 -14.45
N MET A 233 9.49 -0.66 -13.20
CA MET A 233 9.76 0.74 -12.82
C MET A 233 11.17 1.16 -13.20
N ALA A 234 12.19 0.31 -12.97
CA ALA A 234 13.57 0.57 -13.40
C ALA A 234 13.67 0.74 -14.93
N PHE A 235 12.91 -0.06 -15.69
CA PHE A 235 12.81 0.09 -17.14
C PHE A 235 12.14 1.41 -17.54
N VAL A 236 11.02 1.76 -16.93
CA VAL A 236 10.27 2.99 -17.22
C VAL A 236 11.08 4.25 -16.94
N VAL A 237 11.91 4.22 -15.90
CA VAL A 237 12.83 5.34 -15.55
C VAL A 237 14.07 5.39 -16.46
N GLY A 238 14.31 4.35 -17.28
CA GLY A 238 15.47 4.29 -18.17
C GLY A 238 16.77 3.88 -17.48
N LEU A 239 16.69 3.26 -16.29
CA LEU A 239 17.87 2.85 -15.52
C LEU A 239 18.76 1.87 -16.31
N PHE A 240 18.16 0.99 -17.11
CA PHE A 240 18.90 0.03 -17.95
C PHE A 240 19.69 0.71 -19.05
N GLY A 241 19.14 1.75 -19.71
CA GLY A 241 19.88 2.54 -20.71
C GLY A 241 21.09 3.20 -20.07
N TRP A 242 20.93 3.84 -18.92
CA TRP A 242 22.02 4.51 -18.21
C TRP A 242 23.17 3.55 -17.79
N VAL A 243 22.84 2.29 -17.47
CA VAL A 243 23.85 1.27 -17.11
C VAL A 243 24.54 0.69 -18.34
N LEU A 244 23.83 0.53 -19.47
CA LEU A 244 24.37 -0.06 -20.69
C LEU A 244 25.23 0.93 -21.51
N ASP A 245 24.99 2.24 -21.36
CA ASP A 245 25.72 3.29 -22.08
C ASP A 245 27.04 3.71 -21.37
N ARG A 246 27.41 3.02 -20.28
CA ARG A 246 28.70 3.17 -19.58
C ARG A 246 29.69 2.08 -19.94
#